data_ad4c943dd4fd082ae3123f2c7ae5ab69
#
_entry.id   ad4c943dd4fd082ae3123f2c7ae5ab69
#
_cell.length_a   1.000
_cell.length_b   1.000
_cell.length_c   1.000
_cell.angle_alpha   90.00
_cell.angle_beta   90.00
_cell.angle_gamma   90.00
#
_symmetry.space_group_name_H-M   'P 1'
#
loop_
_entity.id
_entity.type
_entity.pdbx_description
1 polymer ?
#
loop_
_entity_poly.entity_id
_entity_poly.type
_entity_poly.pdbx_seq_one_letter_code
_entity_poly.pdbx_strand_id
1 'polypeptide(L)'
;MDAQPVKTVIGETKSVCPECLKVISARKVDTGKGIYLEKRCEDHGEFRTLIWEGSRESYEKWGANIQPADRMGSAKLVKDGCPYDCGLCQAHERRGCCVLLELTTRCNLHCPVCFAEAGEGRGGDTPLEILAEQMDILMSHGGPFNLQLSGGEPTVRDDLPEIIQMGKEKGFTFFQLNTNGLRLAEEEGYAAKLKKAGLSCVFLQFDGLNDQVYEILRGRPLLDIKRKAVKACEEAGLGVILVPVITPGVNEDQVGSILKFAISHMPAVRGVHFQPVSYFGRCVEALGSYRITIPKLLSLMEEQTEGMIAAEHFTGGNATNPYCTLQANYLRQPDGHMQPMLHGTARAYATSEQARKFVESQWQGATGSMDEKECCCCEESAGGECCCTEVPEQEQGCCCEESTGGECCCTEAPEQEQGGCCCGESTAQMQLDTSSLDEFLANLHNNTFAVSGMLFQDAWNLDLDRLKRCYILETDSRYGMVPFCAYNLTGKDGRSIYR
;
A
#
# COMPACT_ATOMS: atom_id res chain seq x y z
N MET A 1 -16.83 -35.09 31.92
CA MET A 1 -15.48 -35.41 31.44
C MET A 1 -15.39 -34.80 30.03
N ASP A 2 -14.91 -33.56 29.95
CA ASP A 2 -14.73 -32.93 28.67
C ASP A 2 -13.58 -33.62 27.92
N ALA A 3 -13.91 -34.27 26.83
CA ALA A 3 -12.91 -34.88 25.94
C ALA A 3 -11.91 -33.78 25.56
N GLN A 4 -10.64 -33.98 25.89
CA GLN A 4 -9.61 -33.06 25.39
C GLN A 4 -9.70 -33.01 23.86
N PRO A 5 -9.78 -31.82 23.25
CA PRO A 5 -9.88 -31.71 21.80
C PRO A 5 -8.68 -32.42 21.18
N VAL A 6 -8.95 -33.32 20.23
CA VAL A 6 -7.92 -34.10 19.54
C VAL A 6 -7.08 -33.13 18.73
N LYS A 7 -5.81 -32.99 19.10
CA LYS A 7 -4.84 -32.22 18.32
C LYS A 7 -4.47 -32.98 17.04
N THR A 8 -4.66 -32.36 15.89
CA THR A 8 -4.32 -32.94 14.58
C THR A 8 -3.27 -32.09 13.87
N VAL A 9 -2.14 -32.70 13.48
CA VAL A 9 -1.16 -32.02 12.61
C VAL A 9 -1.73 -31.95 11.20
N ILE A 10 -1.87 -30.75 10.67
CA ILE A 10 -2.43 -30.48 9.33
C ILE A 10 -1.39 -30.04 8.31
N GLY A 11 -0.16 -29.80 8.73
CA GLY A 11 0.95 -29.44 7.87
C GLY A 11 2.25 -29.21 8.63
N GLU A 12 3.35 -29.31 7.92
CA GLU A 12 4.70 -29.05 8.41
C GLU A 12 5.33 -27.90 7.61
N THR A 13 6.21 -27.13 8.26
CA THR A 13 6.97 -26.04 7.67
C THR A 13 8.26 -25.81 8.47
N LYS A 14 9.06 -24.84 8.04
CA LYS A 14 10.15 -24.29 8.84
C LYS A 14 9.79 -22.90 9.35
N SER A 15 10.31 -22.56 10.51
CA SER A 15 10.15 -21.27 11.17
C SER A 15 11.46 -20.84 11.81
N VAL A 16 11.46 -19.78 12.60
CA VAL A 16 12.60 -19.42 13.45
C VAL A 16 12.25 -19.48 14.92
N CYS A 17 13.25 -19.67 15.75
CA CYS A 17 13.11 -19.49 17.20
C CYS A 17 12.95 -18.00 17.53
N PRO A 18 11.93 -17.58 18.30
CA PRO A 18 11.74 -16.17 18.66
C PRO A 18 12.87 -15.57 19.52
N GLU A 19 13.62 -16.41 20.23
CA GLU A 19 14.71 -15.96 21.11
C GLU A 19 16.05 -15.81 20.34
N CYS A 20 16.44 -16.79 19.52
CA CYS A 20 17.77 -16.82 18.87
C CYS A 20 17.75 -16.72 17.35
N LEU A 21 16.57 -16.64 16.73
CA LEU A 21 16.32 -16.58 15.29
C LEU A 21 16.85 -17.80 14.50
N LYS A 22 17.41 -18.84 15.13
CA LYS A 22 17.79 -20.08 14.44
C LYS A 22 16.59 -20.71 13.73
N VAL A 23 16.79 -21.22 12.52
CA VAL A 23 15.76 -21.95 11.78
C VAL A 23 15.46 -23.27 12.46
N ILE A 24 14.18 -23.52 12.74
CA ILE A 24 13.68 -24.73 13.42
C ILE A 24 12.46 -25.29 12.67
N SER A 25 12.19 -26.59 12.84
CA SER A 25 10.97 -27.20 12.33
C SER A 25 9.74 -26.70 13.06
N ALA A 26 8.64 -26.58 12.34
CA ALA A 26 7.35 -26.14 12.88
C ALA A 26 6.20 -26.97 12.29
N ARG A 27 5.12 -27.11 13.05
CA ARG A 27 3.91 -27.83 12.63
C ARG A 27 2.69 -26.94 12.78
N LYS A 28 1.78 -27.06 11.84
CA LYS A 28 0.44 -26.45 11.90
C LYS A 28 -0.48 -27.46 12.55
N VAL A 29 -1.06 -27.11 13.68
CA VAL A 29 -1.84 -28.02 14.53
C VAL A 29 -3.25 -27.48 14.69
N ASP A 30 -4.22 -28.27 14.24
CA ASP A 30 -5.64 -28.03 14.53
C ASP A 30 -5.98 -28.51 15.95
N THR A 31 -6.63 -27.67 16.71
CA THR A 31 -7.06 -27.97 18.08
C THR A 31 -8.58 -28.05 18.21
N GLY A 32 -9.32 -27.97 17.09
CA GLY A 32 -10.78 -27.86 17.07
C GLY A 32 -11.31 -26.47 17.41
N LYS A 33 -10.46 -25.58 17.98
CA LYS A 33 -10.81 -24.17 18.28
C LYS A 33 -10.00 -23.17 17.47
N GLY A 34 -8.99 -23.64 16.76
CA GLY A 34 -8.12 -22.81 15.94
C GLY A 34 -6.88 -23.56 15.50
N ILE A 35 -6.17 -22.98 14.53
CA ILE A 35 -4.92 -23.51 13.99
C ILE A 35 -3.76 -22.78 14.64
N TYR A 36 -2.82 -23.55 15.17
CA TYR A 36 -1.62 -23.06 15.84
C TYR A 36 -0.37 -23.45 15.07
N LEU A 37 0.64 -22.58 15.09
CA LEU A 37 1.99 -22.91 14.73
C LEU A 37 2.71 -23.36 15.99
N GLU A 38 3.08 -24.65 16.08
CA GLU A 38 3.86 -25.23 17.16
C GLU A 38 5.29 -25.49 16.69
N LYS A 39 6.29 -25.09 17.47
CA LYS A 39 7.71 -25.23 17.16
C LYS A 39 8.53 -25.39 18.42
N ARG A 40 9.69 -26.04 18.29
CA ARG A 40 10.60 -26.30 19.43
C ARG A 40 12.02 -25.93 19.07
N CYS A 41 12.64 -25.14 19.88
CA CYS A 41 14.07 -24.84 19.88
C CYS A 41 14.76 -25.73 20.93
N GLU A 42 15.91 -26.28 20.60
CA GLU A 42 16.68 -27.08 21.55
C GLU A 42 17.15 -26.26 22.75
N ASP A 43 17.52 -25.00 22.51
CA ASP A 43 18.05 -24.09 23.54
C ASP A 43 16.96 -23.36 24.33
N HIS A 44 15.75 -23.11 23.71
CA HIS A 44 14.74 -22.18 24.24
C HIS A 44 13.35 -22.81 24.46
N GLY A 45 13.23 -24.13 24.22
CA GLY A 45 12.00 -24.87 24.50
C GLY A 45 10.90 -24.71 23.43
N GLU A 46 9.65 -24.80 23.87
CA GLU A 46 8.49 -24.88 23.00
C GLU A 46 7.80 -23.53 22.86
N PHE A 47 7.35 -23.25 21.63
CA PHE A 47 6.56 -22.06 21.28
C PHE A 47 5.29 -22.50 20.58
N ARG A 48 4.19 -21.81 20.88
CA ARG A 48 2.89 -22.04 20.28
C ARG A 48 2.19 -20.71 20.00
N THR A 49 1.80 -20.48 18.75
CA THR A 49 1.19 -19.22 18.32
C THR A 49 -0.08 -19.50 17.53
N LEU A 50 -1.19 -18.84 17.88
CA LEU A 50 -2.42 -18.89 17.11
C LEU A 50 -2.18 -18.19 15.76
N ILE A 51 -2.47 -18.89 14.64
CA ILE A 51 -2.35 -18.37 13.28
C ILE A 51 -3.69 -18.25 12.56
N TRP A 52 -4.72 -18.93 13.07
CA TRP A 52 -6.08 -18.88 12.54
C TRP A 52 -7.09 -19.19 13.63
N GLU A 53 -8.04 -18.31 13.87
CA GLU A 53 -9.17 -18.52 14.76
C GLU A 53 -10.34 -19.09 13.95
N GLY A 54 -10.82 -20.29 14.33
CA GLY A 54 -11.88 -20.98 13.62
C GLY A 54 -11.54 -22.41 13.20
N SER A 55 -12.37 -23.00 12.36
CA SER A 55 -12.25 -24.39 11.94
C SER A 55 -11.11 -24.63 10.94
N ARG A 56 -10.65 -25.87 10.86
CA ARG A 56 -9.74 -26.34 9.81
C ARG A 56 -10.31 -26.09 8.41
N GLU A 57 -11.60 -26.36 8.21
CA GLU A 57 -12.26 -26.15 6.93
C GLU A 57 -12.19 -24.68 6.49
N SER A 58 -12.43 -23.73 7.40
CA SER A 58 -12.31 -22.30 7.10
C SER A 58 -10.87 -21.90 6.74
N TYR A 59 -9.88 -22.46 7.42
CA TYR A 59 -8.45 -22.26 7.12
C TYR A 59 -8.10 -22.77 5.73
N GLU A 60 -8.46 -24.01 5.39
CA GLU A 60 -8.17 -24.63 4.11
C GLU A 60 -8.90 -23.94 2.96
N LYS A 61 -10.18 -23.56 3.15
CA LYS A 61 -10.97 -22.79 2.18
C LYS A 61 -10.34 -21.44 1.88
N TRP A 62 -9.88 -20.72 2.91
CA TRP A 62 -9.22 -19.43 2.72
C TRP A 62 -7.91 -19.56 1.92
N GLY A 63 -7.14 -20.60 2.19
CA GLY A 63 -5.88 -20.89 1.54
C GLY A 63 -5.97 -21.59 0.18
N ALA A 64 -7.16 -21.90 -0.32
CA ALA A 64 -7.35 -22.73 -1.52
C ALA A 64 -6.75 -22.12 -2.81
N ASN A 65 -6.56 -20.79 -2.86
CA ASN A 65 -6.09 -20.05 -4.04
C ASN A 65 -4.64 -19.56 -3.90
N ILE A 66 -3.72 -20.43 -3.51
CA ILE A 66 -2.30 -20.08 -3.49
C ILE A 66 -1.80 -19.96 -4.93
N GLN A 67 -1.27 -18.80 -5.28
CA GLN A 67 -0.80 -18.49 -6.62
C GLN A 67 0.42 -19.35 -7.00
N PRO A 68 0.57 -19.75 -8.27
CA PRO A 68 1.77 -20.43 -8.76
C PRO A 68 2.99 -19.52 -8.60
N ALA A 69 4.18 -20.12 -8.62
CA ALA A 69 5.43 -19.36 -8.58
C ALA A 69 5.54 -18.45 -9.80
N ASP A 70 5.95 -17.20 -9.54
CA ASP A 70 6.29 -16.18 -10.55
C ASP A 70 7.68 -15.65 -10.21
N ARG A 71 8.69 -16.43 -10.54
CA ARG A 71 10.09 -16.18 -10.11
C ARG A 71 10.71 -15.07 -10.93
N MET A 72 11.45 -14.19 -10.26
CA MET A 72 12.44 -13.35 -10.89
C MET A 72 13.72 -14.17 -11.10
N GLY A 73 14.36 -14.01 -12.26
CA GLY A 73 15.70 -14.53 -12.46
C GLY A 73 16.64 -13.95 -11.40
N SER A 74 17.37 -14.77 -10.67
CA SER A 74 18.34 -14.32 -9.67
C SER A 74 19.65 -15.05 -9.83
N ALA A 75 20.75 -14.31 -9.71
CA ALA A 75 22.11 -14.83 -9.67
C ALA A 75 22.58 -15.12 -8.23
N LYS A 76 21.88 -14.67 -7.18
CA LYS A 76 22.30 -14.85 -5.79
C LYS A 76 22.10 -16.29 -5.36
N LEU A 77 23.21 -16.98 -5.08
CA LEU A 77 23.23 -18.34 -4.57
C LEU A 77 22.71 -18.39 -3.13
N VAL A 78 21.96 -19.44 -2.82
CA VAL A 78 21.50 -19.74 -1.46
C VAL A 78 22.61 -20.52 -0.74
N LYS A 79 23.08 -19.99 0.39
CA LYS A 79 24.11 -20.61 1.25
C LYS A 79 23.50 -21.13 2.54
N ASP A 80 22.91 -20.22 3.31
CA ASP A 80 22.36 -20.49 4.65
C ASP A 80 20.83 -20.67 4.64
N GLY A 81 20.18 -20.37 3.50
CA GLY A 81 18.74 -20.51 3.29
C GLY A 81 17.92 -19.37 3.88
N CYS A 82 16.58 -19.48 3.73
CA CYS A 82 15.66 -18.52 4.33
C CYS A 82 15.71 -18.61 5.86
N PRO A 83 15.69 -17.44 6.57
CA PRO A 83 15.58 -16.06 6.06
C PRO A 83 16.93 -15.36 5.84
N TYR A 84 18.07 -16.04 5.88
CA TYR A 84 19.41 -15.42 5.96
C TYR A 84 19.98 -14.95 4.62
N ASP A 85 19.60 -15.59 3.52
CA ASP A 85 20.11 -15.27 2.16
C ASP A 85 19.15 -14.41 1.35
N CYS A 86 18.25 -13.64 1.98
CA CYS A 86 17.33 -12.79 1.25
C CYS A 86 18.05 -11.70 0.45
N GLY A 87 17.37 -11.13 -0.52
CA GLY A 87 17.91 -10.19 -1.49
C GLY A 87 17.93 -10.79 -2.89
N LEU A 88 16.75 -11.04 -3.50
CA LEU A 88 16.59 -11.66 -4.83
C LEU A 88 17.26 -13.04 -4.95
N CYS A 89 17.17 -13.86 -3.90
CA CYS A 89 17.74 -15.19 -3.92
C CYS A 89 16.92 -16.17 -4.80
N GLN A 90 17.54 -17.25 -5.26
CA GLN A 90 16.90 -18.27 -6.11
C GLN A 90 15.71 -18.99 -5.42
N ALA A 91 15.65 -18.98 -4.09
CA ALA A 91 14.58 -19.61 -3.34
C ALA A 91 13.29 -18.78 -3.28
N HIS A 92 13.36 -17.49 -3.67
CA HIS A 92 12.18 -16.62 -3.69
C HIS A 92 11.28 -16.93 -4.90
N GLU A 93 9.98 -17.08 -4.66
CA GLU A 93 9.06 -17.64 -5.67
C GLU A 93 8.15 -16.58 -6.32
N ARG A 94 8.19 -15.31 -5.87
CA ARG A 94 7.29 -14.28 -6.37
C ARG A 94 8.04 -13.00 -6.76
N ARG A 95 7.59 -12.36 -7.84
CA ARG A 95 7.97 -10.96 -8.12
C ARG A 95 7.24 -10.05 -7.15
N GLY A 96 7.92 -9.07 -6.60
CA GLY A 96 7.27 -8.01 -5.85
C GLY A 96 6.35 -7.15 -6.74
N CYS A 97 5.33 -6.54 -6.19
CA CYS A 97 4.57 -5.48 -6.87
C CYS A 97 4.82 -4.13 -6.20
N CYS A 98 5.11 -4.17 -4.92
CA CYS A 98 5.25 -3.00 -4.07
C CYS A 98 6.56 -3.11 -3.30
N VAL A 99 7.33 -2.05 -3.32
CA VAL A 99 8.66 -2.00 -2.69
C VAL A 99 8.74 -0.79 -1.78
N LEU A 100 9.12 -1.03 -0.53
CA LEU A 100 9.42 0.04 0.42
C LEU A 100 10.83 0.57 0.17
N LEU A 101 10.92 1.88 0.13
CA LEU A 101 12.15 2.65 0.05
C LEU A 101 12.30 3.46 1.34
N GLU A 102 13.25 3.11 2.19
CA GLU A 102 13.51 3.82 3.43
C GLU A 102 14.32 5.09 3.16
N LEU A 103 13.65 6.24 3.27
CA LEU A 103 14.26 7.55 2.97
C LEU A 103 15.08 8.09 4.13
N THR A 104 14.72 7.73 5.35
CA THR A 104 15.32 8.26 6.58
C THR A 104 15.07 7.35 7.77
N THR A 105 15.94 7.36 8.75
CA THR A 105 15.70 6.75 10.06
C THR A 105 15.22 7.78 11.09
N ARG A 106 15.19 9.09 10.73
CA ARG A 106 14.64 10.15 11.58
C ARG A 106 13.11 10.07 11.63
N CYS A 107 12.53 10.44 12.75
CA CYS A 107 11.09 10.54 12.92
C CYS A 107 10.75 11.65 13.93
N ASN A 108 9.69 12.39 13.70
CA ASN A 108 9.15 13.40 14.61
C ASN A 108 8.19 12.81 15.67
N LEU A 109 8.10 11.48 15.74
CA LEU A 109 7.43 10.72 16.80
C LEU A 109 8.40 9.69 17.40
N HIS A 110 8.11 9.26 18.64
CA HIS A 110 8.81 8.16 19.31
C HIS A 110 7.80 7.12 19.78
N CYS A 111 7.15 6.47 18.79
CA CYS A 111 6.07 5.54 19.06
C CYS A 111 6.52 4.34 19.90
N PRO A 112 5.76 3.95 20.95
CA PRO A 112 5.98 2.70 21.69
C PRO A 112 5.94 1.44 20.82
N VAL A 113 5.15 1.48 19.74
CA VAL A 113 5.09 0.41 18.72
C VAL A 113 5.60 0.96 17.39
N CYS A 114 6.77 0.48 16.95
CA CYS A 114 7.41 0.95 15.71
C CYS A 114 8.27 -0.14 15.08
N PHE A 115 7.87 -0.64 13.92
CA PHE A 115 8.61 -1.69 13.21
C PHE A 115 10.00 -1.25 12.75
N ALA A 116 10.15 0.05 12.39
CA ALA A 116 11.41 0.63 11.93
C ALA A 116 12.33 1.05 13.09
N GLU A 117 11.88 0.97 14.34
CA GLU A 117 12.58 1.50 15.53
C GLU A 117 13.07 2.95 15.37
N ALA A 118 12.43 3.71 14.51
CA ALA A 118 12.80 5.07 14.20
C ALA A 118 12.65 6.01 15.40
N GLY A 119 13.32 7.17 15.35
CA GLY A 119 13.27 8.19 16.39
C GLY A 119 14.44 9.14 16.35
N GLU A 120 14.48 10.07 17.29
CA GLU A 120 15.59 10.99 17.46
C GLU A 120 16.89 10.25 17.84
N GLY A 121 18.02 10.68 17.25
CA GLY A 121 19.35 10.15 17.56
C GLY A 121 19.73 8.84 16.87
N ARG A 122 18.86 8.28 16.02
CA ARG A 122 19.21 7.12 15.19
C ARG A 122 19.46 7.53 13.75
N GLY A 123 20.69 7.30 13.26
CA GLY A 123 21.10 7.45 11.87
C GLY A 123 20.80 8.83 11.28
N GLY A 124 20.30 8.87 10.07
CA GLY A 124 20.04 10.09 9.31
C GLY A 124 19.23 9.81 8.05
N ASP A 125 19.32 10.73 7.12
CA ASP A 125 18.70 10.60 5.81
C ASP A 125 19.54 9.69 4.91
N THR A 126 18.89 8.82 4.17
CA THR A 126 19.53 8.06 3.11
C THR A 126 19.99 9.06 2.03
N PRO A 127 21.28 9.09 1.66
CA PRO A 127 21.79 10.00 0.62
C PRO A 127 21.04 9.82 -0.71
N LEU A 128 20.85 10.92 -1.47
CA LEU A 128 20.16 10.88 -2.75
C LEU A 128 20.80 9.91 -3.75
N GLU A 129 22.14 9.83 -3.73
CA GLU A 129 22.90 8.92 -4.59
C GLU A 129 22.57 7.44 -4.28
N ILE A 130 22.40 7.10 -3.00
CA ILE A 130 22.03 5.75 -2.57
C ILE A 130 20.57 5.45 -2.95
N LEU A 131 19.65 6.42 -2.79
CA LEU A 131 18.26 6.27 -3.25
C LEU A 131 18.21 6.09 -4.76
N ALA A 132 19.00 6.85 -5.52
CA ALA A 132 19.11 6.70 -6.97
C ALA A 132 19.60 5.31 -7.37
N GLU A 133 20.65 4.80 -6.71
CA GLU A 133 21.17 3.45 -6.93
C GLU A 133 20.12 2.37 -6.61
N GLN A 134 19.42 2.50 -5.50
CA GLN A 134 18.33 1.58 -5.13
C GLN A 134 17.23 1.55 -6.18
N MET A 135 16.82 2.72 -6.70
CA MET A 135 15.83 2.82 -7.77
C MET A 135 16.34 2.16 -9.07
N ASP A 136 17.62 2.33 -9.43
CA ASP A 136 18.22 1.67 -10.59
C ASP A 136 18.26 0.13 -10.44
N ILE A 137 18.57 -0.35 -9.24
CA ILE A 137 18.46 -1.78 -8.91
C ILE A 137 17.04 -2.29 -9.14
N LEU A 138 16.02 -1.57 -8.66
CA LEU A 138 14.62 -1.93 -8.86
C LEU A 138 14.25 -2.00 -10.34
N MET A 139 14.63 -1.00 -11.14
CA MET A 139 14.36 -0.99 -12.57
C MET A 139 15.04 -2.14 -13.31
N SER A 140 16.30 -2.46 -12.97
CA SER A 140 17.05 -3.57 -13.60
C SER A 140 16.49 -4.95 -13.25
N HIS A 141 15.70 -5.08 -12.19
CA HIS A 141 15.14 -6.34 -11.71
C HIS A 141 13.62 -6.47 -11.94
N GLY A 142 13.10 -5.86 -12.99
CA GLY A 142 11.73 -6.03 -13.44
C GLY A 142 10.77 -4.92 -13.01
N GLY A 143 11.29 -3.76 -12.62
CA GLY A 143 10.50 -2.54 -12.42
C GLY A 143 9.78 -2.06 -13.68
N PRO A 144 9.02 -0.97 -13.60
CA PRO A 144 8.79 -0.21 -12.37
C PRO A 144 7.93 -0.97 -11.35
N PHE A 145 8.20 -0.76 -10.07
CA PHE A 145 7.36 -1.21 -8.94
C PHE A 145 6.56 -0.03 -8.40
N ASN A 146 5.49 -0.30 -7.64
CA ASN A 146 4.86 0.74 -6.83
C ASN A 146 5.79 1.07 -5.66
N LEU A 147 6.33 2.29 -5.63
CA LEU A 147 7.23 2.72 -4.57
C LEU A 147 6.46 3.19 -3.35
N GLN A 148 6.75 2.60 -2.20
CA GLN A 148 6.30 3.08 -0.90
C GLN A 148 7.43 3.88 -0.24
N LEU A 149 7.29 5.19 -0.20
CA LEU A 149 8.21 6.10 0.46
C LEU A 149 7.99 5.97 1.97
N SER A 150 8.97 5.44 2.67
CA SER A 150 8.88 4.98 4.06
C SER A 150 10.16 5.29 4.85
N GLY A 151 10.35 4.60 5.97
CA GLY A 151 11.47 4.75 6.90
C GLY A 151 11.00 5.10 8.30
N GLY A 152 11.59 6.13 8.94
CA GLY A 152 11.03 6.75 10.13
C GLY A 152 9.77 7.54 9.77
N GLU A 153 9.95 8.83 9.47
CA GLU A 153 8.89 9.66 8.91
C GLU A 153 9.44 10.37 7.64
N PRO A 154 9.01 9.99 6.45
CA PRO A 154 9.51 10.58 5.20
C PRO A 154 9.34 12.09 5.11
N THR A 155 8.27 12.63 5.70
CA THR A 155 7.97 14.07 5.62
C THR A 155 8.89 14.94 6.46
N VAL A 156 9.78 14.38 7.30
CA VAL A 156 10.82 15.17 7.97
C VAL A 156 11.95 15.60 7.01
N ARG A 157 11.97 15.06 5.79
CA ARG A 157 12.88 15.47 4.71
C ARG A 157 12.26 16.60 3.91
N ASP A 158 13.03 17.65 3.67
CA ASP A 158 12.60 18.80 2.86
C ASP A 158 12.73 18.52 1.36
N ASP A 159 13.60 17.59 0.98
CA ASP A 159 13.87 17.13 -0.38
C ASP A 159 12.95 15.96 -0.84
N LEU A 160 11.87 15.67 -0.11
CA LEU A 160 10.92 14.62 -0.50
C LEU A 160 10.30 14.84 -1.90
N PRO A 161 9.94 16.08 -2.31
CA PRO A 161 9.51 16.35 -3.67
C PRO A 161 10.56 16.00 -4.73
N GLU A 162 11.82 16.31 -4.49
CA GLU A 162 12.95 16.01 -5.38
C GLU A 162 13.16 14.50 -5.52
N ILE A 163 12.99 13.72 -4.43
CA ILE A 163 13.07 12.27 -4.46
C ILE A 163 11.95 11.67 -5.33
N ILE A 164 10.72 12.20 -5.25
CA ILE A 164 9.60 11.77 -6.10
C ILE A 164 9.92 12.09 -7.56
N GLN A 165 10.40 13.29 -7.86
CA GLN A 165 10.77 13.70 -9.21
C GLN A 165 11.88 12.83 -9.79
N MET A 166 12.95 12.56 -9.02
CA MET A 166 14.02 11.63 -9.40
C MET A 166 13.48 10.23 -9.75
N GLY A 167 12.52 9.74 -8.97
CA GLY A 167 11.87 8.45 -9.27
C GLY A 167 11.07 8.48 -10.59
N LYS A 168 10.35 9.58 -10.87
CA LYS A 168 9.65 9.76 -12.15
C LYS A 168 10.62 9.75 -13.33
N GLU A 169 11.73 10.47 -13.24
CA GLU A 169 12.78 10.51 -14.27
C GLU A 169 13.37 9.12 -14.55
N LYS A 170 13.41 8.25 -13.51
CA LYS A 170 13.83 6.85 -13.65
C LYS A 170 12.73 5.91 -14.18
N GLY A 171 11.51 6.42 -14.40
CA GLY A 171 10.39 5.66 -14.99
C GLY A 171 9.43 5.03 -14.00
N PHE A 172 9.47 5.41 -12.72
CA PHE A 172 8.44 5.01 -11.77
C PHE A 172 7.18 5.87 -11.96
N THR A 173 6.02 5.23 -11.93
CA THR A 173 4.70 5.86 -12.20
C THR A 173 3.82 5.99 -10.98
N PHE A 174 4.13 5.30 -9.88
CA PHE A 174 3.29 5.28 -8.70
C PHE A 174 4.11 5.43 -7.42
N PHE A 175 3.80 6.48 -6.66
CA PHE A 175 4.46 6.83 -5.41
C PHE A 175 3.42 6.90 -4.29
N GLN A 176 3.58 6.05 -3.29
CA GLN A 176 2.78 6.01 -2.08
C GLN A 176 3.60 6.56 -0.92
N LEU A 177 3.05 7.51 -0.18
CA LEU A 177 3.69 8.06 1.02
C LEU A 177 3.14 7.41 2.27
N ASN A 178 3.98 6.68 3.01
CA ASN A 178 3.65 6.18 4.34
C ASN A 178 4.01 7.25 5.37
N THR A 179 3.03 7.83 6.06
CA THR A 179 3.27 8.98 6.94
C THR A 179 2.39 8.97 8.19
N ASN A 180 2.91 9.57 9.26
CA ASN A 180 2.14 9.88 10.46
C ASN A 180 1.22 11.10 10.29
N GLY A 181 1.36 11.88 9.22
CA GLY A 181 0.48 12.98 8.85
C GLY A 181 0.72 14.30 9.58
N LEU A 182 1.71 14.40 10.46
CA LEU A 182 1.99 15.66 11.20
C LEU A 182 2.24 16.82 10.24
N ARG A 183 3.20 16.69 9.32
CA ARG A 183 3.54 17.77 8.40
C ARG A 183 2.41 18.10 7.42
N LEU A 184 1.64 17.10 6.98
CA LEU A 184 0.45 17.32 6.15
C LEU A 184 -0.61 18.17 6.86
N ALA A 185 -0.73 18.03 8.19
CA ALA A 185 -1.70 18.76 9.00
C ALA A 185 -1.23 20.16 9.39
N GLU A 186 0.09 20.37 9.53
CA GLU A 186 0.67 21.58 10.15
C GLU A 186 1.25 22.55 9.11
N GLU A 187 1.71 22.09 7.95
CA GLU A 187 2.27 22.93 6.89
C GLU A 187 1.26 23.12 5.76
N GLU A 188 0.74 24.35 5.67
CA GLU A 188 -0.23 24.74 4.63
C GLU A 188 0.38 24.55 3.22
N GLY A 189 -0.40 23.97 2.29
CA GLY A 189 0.03 23.73 0.91
C GLY A 189 1.00 22.58 0.72
N TYR A 190 1.48 21.89 1.78
CA TYR A 190 2.45 20.81 1.65
C TYR A 190 1.88 19.61 0.87
N ALA A 191 0.63 19.25 1.11
CA ALA A 191 -0.05 18.19 0.34
C ALA A 191 -0.09 18.50 -1.17
N ALA A 192 -0.42 19.76 -1.53
CA ALA A 192 -0.43 20.20 -2.93
C ALA A 192 0.98 20.20 -3.55
N LYS A 193 2.02 20.61 -2.78
CA LYS A 193 3.43 20.50 -3.22
C LYS A 193 3.81 19.06 -3.55
N LEU A 194 3.42 18.09 -2.71
CA LEU A 194 3.69 16.67 -2.97
C LEU A 194 2.90 16.13 -4.17
N LYS A 195 1.63 16.55 -4.33
CA LYS A 195 0.83 16.20 -5.52
C LYS A 195 1.49 16.69 -6.80
N LYS A 196 1.92 17.96 -6.83
CA LYS A 196 2.63 18.56 -7.97
C LYS A 196 3.92 17.81 -8.28
N ALA A 197 4.67 17.33 -7.28
CA ALA A 197 5.85 16.51 -7.48
C ALA A 197 5.55 15.13 -8.09
N GLY A 198 4.30 14.66 -8.02
CA GLY A 198 3.86 13.39 -8.60
C GLY A 198 3.50 12.32 -7.57
N LEU A 199 3.26 12.69 -6.31
CA LEU A 199 2.74 11.75 -5.31
C LEU A 199 1.37 11.23 -5.73
N SER A 200 1.19 9.90 -5.72
CA SER A 200 -0.04 9.25 -6.16
C SER A 200 -1.09 9.12 -5.05
N CYS A 201 -0.67 8.73 -3.86
CA CYS A 201 -1.56 8.58 -2.70
C CYS A 201 -0.81 8.65 -1.36
N VAL A 202 -1.57 8.82 -0.30
CA VAL A 202 -1.09 8.87 1.09
C VAL A 202 -1.60 7.67 1.86
N PHE A 203 -0.68 6.88 2.44
CA PHE A 203 -0.96 5.90 3.48
C PHE A 203 -0.82 6.58 4.83
N LEU A 204 -1.95 7.03 5.35
CA LEU A 204 -2.01 7.78 6.59
C LEU A 204 -2.18 6.82 7.77
N GLN A 205 -1.21 6.78 8.65
CA GLN A 205 -1.33 6.10 9.93
C GLN A 205 -2.53 6.65 10.71
N PHE A 206 -3.53 5.78 11.03
CA PHE A 206 -4.80 6.19 11.61
C PHE A 206 -5.38 5.09 12.51
N ASP A 207 -5.10 5.11 13.81
CA ASP A 207 -5.32 3.97 14.70
C ASP A 207 -6.68 3.96 15.43
N GLY A 208 -7.44 5.05 15.38
CA GLY A 208 -8.74 5.14 16.06
C GLY A 208 -9.34 6.54 16.03
N LEU A 209 -10.51 6.68 16.65
CA LEU A 209 -11.28 7.93 16.75
C LEU A 209 -11.29 8.52 18.16
N ASN A 210 -10.32 8.13 19.00
CA ASN A 210 -10.09 8.77 20.30
C ASN A 210 -8.59 8.91 20.56
N ASP A 211 -8.20 9.91 21.37
CA ASP A 211 -6.80 10.20 21.64
C ASP A 211 -6.12 9.20 22.55
N GLN A 212 -6.87 8.46 23.37
CA GLN A 212 -6.32 7.44 24.25
C GLN A 212 -5.58 6.33 23.45
N VAL A 213 -6.13 5.94 22.29
CA VAL A 213 -5.47 4.99 21.39
C VAL A 213 -4.11 5.55 20.91
N TYR A 214 -4.06 6.82 20.53
CA TYR A 214 -2.83 7.45 20.07
C TYR A 214 -1.81 7.63 21.20
N GLU A 215 -2.26 7.96 22.41
CA GLU A 215 -1.37 8.04 23.57
C GLU A 215 -0.68 6.70 23.84
N ILE A 216 -1.43 5.60 23.76
CA ILE A 216 -0.89 4.24 23.97
C ILE A 216 0.05 3.82 22.83
N LEU A 217 -0.36 4.01 21.56
CA LEU A 217 0.36 3.49 20.42
C LEU A 217 1.44 4.44 19.89
N ARG A 218 1.26 5.75 20.07
CA ARG A 218 2.10 6.81 19.45
C ARG A 218 2.75 7.75 20.47
N GLY A 219 2.36 7.66 21.73
CA GLY A 219 2.94 8.43 22.83
C GLY A 219 2.40 9.85 23.00
N ARG A 220 1.38 10.26 22.21
CA ARG A 220 0.72 11.58 22.34
C ARG A 220 -0.66 11.58 21.65
N PRO A 221 -1.56 12.52 22.01
CA PRO A 221 -2.83 12.70 21.32
C PRO A 221 -2.59 13.18 19.88
N LEU A 222 -3.29 12.58 18.89
CA LEU A 222 -3.09 12.84 17.46
C LEU A 222 -4.38 12.90 16.64
N LEU A 223 -5.56 12.67 17.22
CA LEU A 223 -6.80 12.57 16.44
C LEU A 223 -7.08 13.82 15.61
N ASP A 224 -6.91 15.01 16.19
CA ASP A 224 -7.11 16.28 15.49
C ASP A 224 -6.12 16.44 14.31
N ILE A 225 -4.87 16.06 14.51
CA ILE A 225 -3.84 16.02 13.47
C ILE A 225 -4.25 15.09 12.31
N LYS A 226 -4.78 13.91 12.62
CA LYS A 226 -5.23 12.96 11.59
C LYS A 226 -6.37 13.52 10.74
N ARG A 227 -7.34 14.17 11.38
CA ARG A 227 -8.45 14.84 10.68
C ARG A 227 -7.96 15.97 9.78
N LYS A 228 -7.05 16.80 10.27
CA LYS A 228 -6.44 17.90 9.48
C LYS A 228 -5.62 17.34 8.30
N ALA A 229 -4.87 16.26 8.49
CA ALA A 229 -4.12 15.62 7.41
C ALA A 229 -5.04 15.07 6.31
N VAL A 230 -6.17 14.43 6.67
CA VAL A 230 -7.18 13.98 5.70
C VAL A 230 -7.72 15.18 4.91
N LYS A 231 -8.08 16.26 5.61
CA LYS A 231 -8.60 17.48 4.97
C LYS A 231 -7.58 18.11 4.02
N ALA A 232 -6.32 18.24 4.42
CA ALA A 232 -5.26 18.78 3.56
C ALA A 232 -5.05 17.94 2.29
N CYS A 233 -5.14 16.60 2.39
CA CYS A 233 -5.08 15.71 1.24
C CYS A 233 -6.32 15.87 0.34
N GLU A 234 -7.51 16.02 0.91
CA GLU A 234 -8.74 16.25 0.16
C GLU A 234 -8.65 17.54 -0.65
N GLU A 235 -8.24 18.64 -0.03
CA GLU A 235 -8.03 19.93 -0.69
C GLU A 235 -6.98 19.88 -1.82
N ALA A 236 -5.98 19.02 -1.68
CA ALA A 236 -4.95 18.79 -2.69
C ALA A 236 -5.33 17.74 -3.76
N GLY A 237 -6.49 17.10 -3.68
CA GLY A 237 -6.88 16.02 -4.58
C GLY A 237 -6.00 14.77 -4.46
N LEU A 238 -5.39 14.53 -3.30
CA LEU A 238 -4.63 13.31 -2.99
C LEU A 238 -5.55 12.25 -2.39
N GLY A 239 -5.52 11.03 -2.94
CA GLY A 239 -6.20 9.89 -2.34
C GLY A 239 -5.55 9.48 -1.02
N VAL A 240 -6.36 9.22 0.01
CA VAL A 240 -5.92 8.77 1.33
C VAL A 240 -6.38 7.35 1.59
N ILE A 241 -5.46 6.52 2.03
CA ILE A 241 -5.77 5.20 2.61
C ILE A 241 -5.47 5.29 4.09
N LEU A 242 -6.46 5.00 4.93
CA LEU A 242 -6.24 4.94 6.37
C LEU A 242 -5.56 3.62 6.75
N VAL A 243 -4.51 3.69 7.56
CA VAL A 243 -3.70 2.52 7.94
C VAL A 243 -3.71 2.36 9.47
N PRO A 244 -4.71 1.65 10.02
CA PRO A 244 -4.74 1.35 11.44
C PRO A 244 -3.85 0.15 11.78
N VAL A 245 -3.05 0.29 12.83
CA VAL A 245 -2.37 -0.81 13.50
C VAL A 245 -3.30 -1.35 14.58
N ILE A 246 -3.98 -2.47 14.28
CA ILE A 246 -4.91 -3.07 15.25
C ILE A 246 -4.14 -3.87 16.30
N THR A 247 -4.24 -3.42 17.52
CA THR A 247 -3.51 -3.94 18.68
C THR A 247 -4.47 -4.52 19.70
N PRO A 248 -4.30 -5.80 20.08
CA PRO A 248 -5.16 -6.47 21.05
C PRO A 248 -5.29 -5.68 22.36
N GLY A 249 -6.54 -5.49 22.82
CA GLY A 249 -6.85 -4.78 24.07
C GLY A 249 -6.66 -3.27 24.02
N VAL A 250 -6.34 -2.68 22.85
CA VAL A 250 -6.11 -1.24 22.70
C VAL A 250 -7.14 -0.58 21.79
N ASN A 251 -7.34 -1.12 20.57
CA ASN A 251 -8.21 -0.50 19.57
C ASN A 251 -9.00 -1.50 18.73
N GLU A 252 -9.22 -2.70 19.21
CA GLU A 252 -10.08 -3.69 18.55
C GLU A 252 -11.52 -3.18 18.40
N ASP A 253 -11.96 -2.36 19.35
CA ASP A 253 -13.27 -1.71 19.37
C ASP A 253 -13.39 -0.54 18.37
N GLN A 254 -12.30 -0.11 17.76
CA GLN A 254 -12.27 1.02 16.83
C GLN A 254 -12.44 0.60 15.35
N VAL A 255 -12.42 -0.69 15.03
CA VAL A 255 -12.45 -1.21 13.65
C VAL A 255 -13.63 -0.67 12.87
N GLY A 256 -14.83 -0.77 13.41
CA GLY A 256 -16.05 -0.27 12.75
C GLY A 256 -16.11 1.26 12.67
N SER A 257 -15.65 1.94 13.72
CA SER A 257 -15.60 3.41 13.76
C SER A 257 -14.64 3.96 12.70
N ILE A 258 -13.48 3.32 12.51
CA ILE A 258 -12.52 3.69 11.45
C ILE A 258 -13.14 3.51 10.07
N LEU A 259 -13.85 2.39 9.82
CA LEU A 259 -14.54 2.14 8.55
C LEU A 259 -15.63 3.18 8.29
N LYS A 260 -16.49 3.47 9.27
CA LYS A 260 -17.54 4.49 9.17
C LYS A 260 -16.96 5.88 8.91
N PHE A 261 -15.87 6.24 9.59
CA PHE A 261 -15.14 7.49 9.33
C PHE A 261 -14.60 7.54 7.90
N ALA A 262 -13.94 6.49 7.44
CA ALA A 262 -13.37 6.42 6.09
C ALA A 262 -14.46 6.58 5.01
N ILE A 263 -15.58 5.86 5.14
CA ILE A 263 -16.71 5.94 4.22
C ILE A 263 -17.33 7.34 4.18
N SER A 264 -17.41 8.04 5.33
CA SER A 264 -17.97 9.39 5.38
C SER A 264 -17.06 10.47 4.73
N HIS A 265 -15.78 10.14 4.48
CA HIS A 265 -14.81 11.03 3.83
C HIS A 265 -14.48 10.61 2.38
N MET A 266 -15.31 9.76 1.77
CA MET A 266 -15.22 9.49 0.34
C MET A 266 -15.65 10.72 -0.48
N PRO A 267 -15.00 11.01 -1.61
CA PRO A 267 -13.99 10.21 -2.33
C PRO A 267 -12.53 10.44 -1.90
N ALA A 268 -12.23 11.39 -1.00
CA ALA A 268 -10.87 11.69 -0.57
C ALA A 268 -10.22 10.48 0.12
N VAL A 269 -10.95 9.83 1.03
CA VAL A 269 -10.52 8.55 1.61
C VAL A 269 -10.96 7.41 0.69
N ARG A 270 -9.96 6.75 0.08
CA ARG A 270 -10.13 5.69 -0.91
C ARG A 270 -10.31 4.31 -0.29
N GLY A 271 -9.98 4.15 0.99
CA GLY A 271 -10.10 2.88 1.67
C GLY A 271 -9.41 2.83 3.02
N VAL A 272 -9.47 1.64 3.61
CA VAL A 272 -8.76 1.29 4.85
C VAL A 272 -7.90 0.06 4.62
N HIS A 273 -6.64 0.14 5.03
CA HIS A 273 -5.70 -0.97 4.98
C HIS A 273 -5.29 -1.39 6.39
N PHE A 274 -5.96 -2.37 6.95
CA PHE A 274 -5.72 -2.85 8.31
C PHE A 274 -4.39 -3.59 8.42
N GLN A 275 -3.61 -3.24 9.43
CA GLN A 275 -2.35 -3.91 9.76
C GLN A 275 -2.39 -4.37 11.22
N PRO A 276 -2.88 -5.56 11.53
CA PRO A 276 -2.73 -6.11 12.88
C PRO A 276 -1.27 -6.08 13.33
N VAL A 277 -1.05 -5.72 14.59
CA VAL A 277 0.29 -5.57 15.13
C VAL A 277 1.14 -6.83 14.93
N SER A 278 2.37 -6.62 14.48
CA SER A 278 3.42 -7.64 14.38
C SER A 278 4.60 -7.21 15.24
N TYR A 279 5.25 -8.18 15.87
CA TYR A 279 6.32 -7.93 16.84
C TYR A 279 7.66 -7.75 16.10
N PHE A 280 7.82 -6.57 15.52
CA PHE A 280 9.04 -6.10 14.88
C PHE A 280 9.61 -4.91 15.64
N GLY A 281 10.92 -4.76 15.65
CA GLY A 281 11.60 -3.61 16.17
C GLY A 281 11.17 -3.27 17.60
N ARG A 282 10.77 -2.01 17.84
CA ARG A 282 10.27 -1.58 19.14
C ARG A 282 8.81 -1.99 19.30
N CYS A 283 8.55 -2.87 20.28
CA CYS A 283 7.21 -3.34 20.59
C CYS A 283 7.06 -3.52 22.11
N VAL A 284 5.84 -3.30 22.61
CA VAL A 284 5.54 -3.49 24.04
C VAL A 284 5.43 -4.97 24.33
N GLU A 285 6.27 -5.51 25.22
CA GLU A 285 6.32 -6.95 25.59
C GLU A 285 4.98 -7.53 26.08
N ALA A 286 4.14 -6.71 26.69
CA ALA A 286 2.86 -7.14 27.27
C ALA A 286 1.82 -7.61 26.21
N LEU A 287 2.06 -7.40 24.93
CA LEU A 287 1.14 -7.75 23.85
C LEU A 287 1.32 -9.19 23.32
N GLY A 288 2.28 -9.95 23.86
CA GLY A 288 2.86 -11.15 23.24
C GLY A 288 2.01 -12.41 23.13
N SER A 289 0.87 -12.54 23.80
CA SER A 289 0.13 -13.82 23.86
C SER A 289 -1.13 -13.87 22.99
N TYR A 290 -1.74 -12.75 22.67
CA TYR A 290 -2.95 -12.66 21.86
C TYR A 290 -2.68 -11.92 20.55
N ARG A 291 -3.19 -12.47 19.45
CA ARG A 291 -3.00 -11.92 18.09
C ARG A 291 -4.33 -11.76 17.40
N ILE A 292 -4.45 -10.69 16.63
CA ILE A 292 -5.55 -10.55 15.69
C ILE A 292 -5.24 -11.43 14.47
N THR A 293 -6.09 -12.42 14.24
CA THR A 293 -6.06 -13.27 13.04
C THR A 293 -6.99 -12.71 11.97
N ILE A 294 -6.90 -13.22 10.72
CA ILE A 294 -7.82 -12.83 9.65
C ILE A 294 -9.28 -13.04 10.06
N PRO A 295 -9.70 -14.23 10.54
CA PRO A 295 -11.09 -14.42 10.96
C PRO A 295 -11.54 -13.48 12.07
N LYS A 296 -10.66 -13.21 13.06
CA LYS A 296 -10.98 -12.26 14.12
C LYS A 296 -11.21 -10.85 13.59
N LEU A 297 -10.32 -10.38 12.71
CA LEU A 297 -10.46 -9.06 12.10
C LEU A 297 -11.75 -8.94 11.28
N LEU A 298 -12.08 -9.97 10.49
CA LEU A 298 -13.33 -10.01 9.71
C LEU A 298 -14.57 -10.00 10.61
N SER A 299 -14.56 -10.76 11.71
CA SER A 299 -15.65 -10.75 12.69
C SER A 299 -15.83 -9.37 13.34
N LEU A 300 -14.73 -8.66 13.68
CA LEU A 300 -14.79 -7.30 14.21
C LEU A 300 -15.39 -6.31 13.20
N MET A 301 -15.02 -6.42 11.91
CA MET A 301 -15.58 -5.58 10.86
C MET A 301 -17.09 -5.79 10.74
N GLU A 302 -17.53 -7.04 10.62
CA GLU A 302 -18.93 -7.39 10.46
C GLU A 302 -19.78 -6.98 11.67
N GLU A 303 -19.34 -7.32 12.86
CA GLU A 303 -20.03 -6.99 14.12
C GLU A 303 -20.17 -5.48 14.32
N GLN A 304 -19.06 -4.72 14.18
CA GLN A 304 -19.04 -3.28 14.48
C GLN A 304 -19.64 -2.42 13.37
N THR A 305 -19.82 -2.97 12.16
CA THR A 305 -20.52 -2.29 11.06
C THR A 305 -21.94 -2.82 10.86
N GLU A 306 -22.45 -3.67 11.77
CA GLU A 306 -23.79 -4.23 11.71
C GLU A 306 -24.07 -4.97 10.37
N GLY A 307 -23.03 -5.67 9.86
CA GLY A 307 -23.11 -6.43 8.60
C GLY A 307 -22.90 -5.60 7.33
N MET A 308 -22.72 -4.27 7.40
CA MET A 308 -22.42 -3.44 6.23
C MET A 308 -21.13 -3.91 5.53
N ILE A 309 -20.13 -4.29 6.30
CA ILE A 309 -18.86 -4.87 5.84
C ILE A 309 -18.80 -6.32 6.35
N ALA A 310 -19.43 -7.25 5.63
CA ALA A 310 -19.55 -8.64 6.07
C ALA A 310 -18.32 -9.48 5.72
N ALA A 311 -18.03 -10.47 6.54
CA ALA A 311 -16.86 -11.36 6.39
C ALA A 311 -16.88 -12.14 5.07
N GLU A 312 -18.06 -12.50 4.56
CA GLU A 312 -18.24 -13.24 3.30
C GLU A 312 -17.83 -12.43 2.04
N HIS A 313 -17.77 -11.09 2.13
CA HIS A 313 -17.32 -10.24 1.03
C HIS A 313 -15.81 -10.34 0.77
N PHE A 314 -15.06 -10.86 1.74
CA PHE A 314 -13.60 -10.86 1.70
C PHE A 314 -13.01 -12.15 1.12
N THR A 315 -11.83 -11.96 0.61
CA THR A 315 -10.98 -13.06 0.13
C THR A 315 -9.52 -12.76 0.41
N GLY A 316 -8.71 -13.82 0.48
CA GLY A 316 -7.26 -13.64 0.42
C GLY A 316 -6.83 -13.02 -0.92
N GLY A 317 -5.77 -12.23 -0.90
CA GLY A 317 -5.30 -11.52 -2.09
C GLY A 317 -4.94 -12.45 -3.25
N ASN A 318 -5.27 -12.03 -4.48
CA ASN A 318 -4.99 -12.83 -5.69
C ASN A 318 -3.51 -12.85 -6.08
N ALA A 319 -2.75 -11.86 -5.66
CA ALA A 319 -1.32 -11.74 -5.96
C ALA A 319 -0.43 -12.12 -4.78
N THR A 320 -0.93 -12.02 -3.57
CA THR A 320 -0.22 -12.28 -2.32
C THR A 320 -0.56 -13.66 -1.76
N ASN A 321 0.18 -14.11 -0.74
CA ASN A 321 -0.22 -15.31 -0.03
C ASN A 321 -1.56 -15.06 0.71
N PRO A 322 -2.61 -15.86 0.51
CA PRO A 322 -3.92 -15.65 1.10
C PRO A 322 -3.89 -15.60 2.64
N TYR A 323 -2.99 -16.30 3.29
CA TYR A 323 -2.83 -16.24 4.74
C TYR A 323 -2.15 -14.98 5.28
N CYS A 324 -1.69 -14.09 4.38
CA CYS A 324 -1.12 -12.79 4.76
C CYS A 324 -2.11 -11.64 4.55
N THR A 325 -3.17 -11.83 3.75
CA THR A 325 -3.98 -10.72 3.25
C THR A 325 -5.46 -11.02 3.27
N LEU A 326 -6.23 -9.96 3.37
CA LEU A 326 -7.67 -9.92 3.12
C LEU A 326 -7.99 -8.71 2.25
N GLN A 327 -9.00 -8.83 1.38
CA GLN A 327 -9.44 -7.72 0.55
C GLN A 327 -10.91 -7.85 0.14
N ALA A 328 -11.60 -6.72 0.11
CA ALA A 328 -12.90 -6.53 -0.49
C ALA A 328 -13.00 -5.13 -1.10
N ASN A 329 -13.76 -4.97 -2.17
CA ASN A 329 -14.07 -3.69 -2.77
C ASN A 329 -15.57 -3.44 -2.72
N TYR A 330 -15.95 -2.18 -2.55
CA TYR A 330 -17.33 -1.74 -2.45
C TYR A 330 -17.58 -0.59 -3.41
N LEU A 331 -18.80 -0.51 -3.91
CA LEU A 331 -19.31 0.63 -4.64
C LEU A 331 -20.35 1.34 -3.76
N ARG A 332 -20.10 2.61 -3.42
CA ARG A 332 -21.07 3.43 -2.71
C ARG A 332 -22.21 3.80 -3.67
N GLN A 333 -23.42 3.39 -3.34
CA GLN A 333 -24.63 3.71 -4.08
C GLN A 333 -25.13 5.13 -3.76
N PRO A 334 -26.00 5.73 -4.59
CA PRO A 334 -26.54 7.07 -4.34
C PRO A 334 -27.30 7.21 -3.02
N ASP A 335 -27.86 6.13 -2.49
CA ASP A 335 -28.52 6.08 -1.17
C ASP A 335 -27.56 5.92 0.00
N GLY A 336 -26.25 5.86 -0.28
CA GLY A 336 -25.19 5.65 0.71
C GLY A 336 -24.89 4.19 1.05
N HIS A 337 -25.64 3.23 0.49
CA HIS A 337 -25.39 1.81 0.68
C HIS A 337 -24.04 1.38 0.08
N MET A 338 -23.30 0.53 0.79
CA MET A 338 -22.03 -0.02 0.34
C MET A 338 -22.25 -1.39 -0.31
N GLN A 339 -22.34 -1.40 -1.63
CA GLN A 339 -22.55 -2.63 -2.39
C GLN A 339 -21.20 -3.36 -2.57
N PRO A 340 -21.06 -4.62 -2.12
CA PRO A 340 -19.84 -5.37 -2.34
C PRO A 340 -19.65 -5.69 -3.83
N MET A 341 -18.46 -5.44 -4.33
CA MET A 341 -18.04 -5.81 -5.67
C MET A 341 -17.51 -7.23 -5.64
N LEU A 342 -18.41 -8.20 -5.77
CA LEU A 342 -18.06 -9.62 -5.73
C LEU A 342 -17.25 -9.99 -6.98
N HIS A 343 -16.05 -10.48 -6.79
CA HIS A 343 -15.29 -11.08 -7.87
C HIS A 343 -15.89 -12.43 -8.22
N GLY A 344 -16.18 -12.69 -9.51
CA GLY A 344 -16.71 -13.97 -9.95
C GLY A 344 -15.81 -15.15 -9.53
N THR A 345 -16.40 -16.34 -9.45
CA THR A 345 -15.74 -17.57 -8.96
C THR A 345 -14.52 -18.02 -9.78
N ALA A 346 -14.40 -17.55 -11.03
CA ALA A 346 -13.23 -17.79 -11.88
C ALA A 346 -12.19 -16.68 -11.65
N ARG A 347 -11.39 -16.80 -10.59
CA ARG A 347 -10.26 -15.90 -10.36
C ARG A 347 -9.13 -16.27 -11.31
N ALA A 348 -8.96 -15.47 -12.36
CA ALA A 348 -7.72 -15.49 -13.10
C ALA A 348 -6.55 -15.11 -12.15
N TYR A 349 -5.45 -15.84 -12.25
CA TYR A 349 -4.24 -15.51 -11.51
C TYR A 349 -3.75 -14.12 -11.94
N ALA A 350 -3.62 -13.21 -10.99
CA ALA A 350 -3.08 -11.89 -11.27
C ALA A 350 -1.55 -11.97 -11.36
N THR A 351 -0.99 -11.48 -12.46
CA THR A 351 0.44 -11.23 -12.57
C THR A 351 0.85 -10.07 -11.66
N SER A 352 2.13 -9.94 -11.36
CA SER A 352 2.67 -8.80 -10.59
C SER A 352 2.30 -7.46 -11.24
N GLU A 353 2.32 -7.38 -12.57
CA GLU A 353 1.92 -6.18 -13.32
C GLU A 353 0.43 -5.87 -13.17
N GLN A 354 -0.43 -6.87 -13.30
CA GLN A 354 -1.88 -6.68 -13.12
C GLN A 354 -2.21 -6.25 -11.70
N ALA A 355 -1.55 -6.84 -10.70
CA ALA A 355 -1.70 -6.43 -9.31
C ALA A 355 -1.26 -4.98 -9.07
N ARG A 356 -0.14 -4.57 -9.68
CA ARG A 356 0.36 -3.19 -9.60
C ARG A 356 -0.64 -2.21 -10.19
N LYS A 357 -1.09 -2.42 -11.43
CA LYS A 357 -2.09 -1.57 -12.11
C LYS A 357 -3.40 -1.51 -11.32
N PHE A 358 -3.81 -2.62 -10.74
CA PHE A 358 -5.01 -2.65 -9.89
C PHE A 358 -4.85 -1.74 -8.65
N VAL A 359 -3.73 -1.81 -7.95
CA VAL A 359 -3.43 -0.94 -6.81
C VAL A 359 -3.41 0.52 -7.24
N GLU A 360 -2.77 0.85 -8.36
CA GLU A 360 -2.71 2.19 -8.94
C GLU A 360 -4.13 2.74 -9.16
N SER A 361 -4.98 2.00 -9.83
CA SER A 361 -6.36 2.42 -10.14
C SER A 361 -7.25 2.58 -8.89
N GLN A 362 -7.01 1.81 -7.84
CA GLN A 362 -7.83 1.85 -6.63
C GLN A 362 -7.49 3.02 -5.69
N TRP A 363 -6.22 3.41 -5.62
CA TRP A 363 -5.71 4.29 -4.57
C TRP A 363 -5.34 5.71 -5.03
N GLN A 364 -5.34 5.96 -6.33
CA GLN A 364 -5.19 7.32 -6.85
C GLN A 364 -6.33 8.22 -6.34
N GLY A 365 -6.03 9.51 -6.15
CA GLY A 365 -7.01 10.51 -5.74
C GLY A 365 -8.19 10.60 -6.72
N ALA A 366 -9.27 11.23 -6.26
CA ALA A 366 -10.41 11.49 -7.12
C ALA A 366 -9.94 12.16 -8.41
N THR A 367 -10.33 11.59 -9.56
CA THR A 367 -10.20 12.29 -10.83
C THR A 367 -11.21 13.42 -10.80
N GLY A 368 -10.73 14.65 -10.62
CA GLY A 368 -11.52 15.82 -10.98
C GLY A 368 -11.92 15.69 -12.46
N SER A 369 -13.02 16.30 -12.88
CA SER A 369 -13.27 16.54 -14.29
C SER A 369 -11.95 17.00 -14.90
N MET A 370 -11.53 16.40 -15.97
CA MET A 370 -10.28 16.74 -16.66
C MET A 370 -10.43 18.15 -17.26
N ASP A 371 -10.40 19.15 -16.39
CA ASP A 371 -10.23 20.55 -16.74
C ASP A 371 -8.82 20.96 -16.27
N GLU A 372 -7.89 20.60 -17.10
CA GLU A 372 -6.63 21.28 -17.39
C GLU A 372 -5.87 20.40 -18.37
N LYS A 373 -6.30 20.44 -19.63
CA LYS A 373 -5.37 20.20 -20.73
C LYS A 373 -4.37 21.34 -20.62
N GLU A 374 -3.19 21.04 -20.05
CA GLU A 374 -2.05 21.95 -20.15
C GLU A 374 -1.87 22.23 -21.65
N CYS A 375 -2.10 23.48 -22.05
CA CYS A 375 -1.89 23.92 -23.40
C CYS A 375 -0.38 23.91 -23.66
N CYS A 376 0.08 22.97 -24.46
CA CYS A 376 1.51 22.79 -24.79
C CYS A 376 2.16 24.03 -25.49
N CYS A 377 1.36 25.05 -25.79
CA CYS A 377 1.83 26.28 -26.43
C CYS A 377 2.33 27.35 -25.44
N CYS A 378 2.23 27.15 -24.11
CA CYS A 378 2.47 28.20 -23.12
C CYS A 378 3.78 28.06 -22.32
N GLU A 379 4.62 27.08 -22.58
CA GLU A 379 5.83 26.83 -21.77
C GLU A 379 7.03 27.75 -22.05
N GLU A 380 7.07 28.56 -23.13
CA GLU A 380 8.28 29.33 -23.47
C GLU A 380 8.10 30.83 -23.73
N SER A 381 7.00 31.47 -23.38
CA SER A 381 6.92 32.92 -23.55
C SER A 381 6.51 33.67 -22.30
N ALA A 382 7.46 34.27 -21.64
CA ALA A 382 7.22 35.26 -20.59
C ALA A 382 6.55 36.50 -21.23
N GLY A 383 5.21 36.56 -21.24
CA GLY A 383 4.45 37.79 -21.56
C GLY A 383 3.52 37.77 -22.76
N GLY A 384 3.16 36.61 -23.33
CA GLY A 384 2.19 36.51 -24.43
C GLY A 384 0.81 36.03 -23.95
N GLU A 385 -0.27 36.70 -24.32
CA GLU A 385 -1.64 36.25 -24.06
C GLU A 385 -1.92 34.99 -24.89
N CYS A 386 -2.54 33.99 -24.22
CA CYS A 386 -2.87 32.70 -24.81
C CYS A 386 -3.95 32.86 -25.88
N CYS A 387 -3.73 32.41 -27.12
CA CYS A 387 -4.67 32.50 -28.22
C CYS A 387 -5.98 31.71 -28.02
N CYS A 388 -6.14 31.01 -26.92
CA CYS A 388 -7.33 30.20 -26.59
C CYS A 388 -8.40 30.96 -25.79
N THR A 389 -8.23 32.24 -25.46
CA THR A 389 -9.15 33.00 -24.59
C THR A 389 -10.29 33.75 -25.34
N GLU A 390 -10.36 33.71 -26.66
CA GLU A 390 -11.38 34.44 -27.41
C GLU A 390 -12.25 33.59 -28.36
N VAL A 391 -12.56 32.34 -28.05
CA VAL A 391 -13.50 31.53 -28.83
C VAL A 391 -14.81 31.31 -28.08
N PRO A 392 -15.99 31.60 -28.70
CA PRO A 392 -17.29 31.35 -28.07
C PRO A 392 -17.51 29.85 -27.81
N GLU A 393 -18.27 29.54 -26.75
CA GLU A 393 -18.52 28.25 -26.12
C GLU A 393 -18.98 27.05 -27.00
N GLN A 394 -18.84 27.03 -28.28
CA GLN A 394 -19.34 25.96 -29.15
C GLN A 394 -18.31 25.22 -30.01
N GLU A 395 -17.04 25.61 -30.01
CA GLU A 395 -16.01 24.88 -30.74
C GLU A 395 -14.64 24.92 -30.02
N GLN A 396 -14.47 24.10 -29.00
CA GLN A 396 -13.18 23.89 -28.33
C GLN A 396 -12.51 22.62 -28.84
N GLY A 397 -11.80 22.75 -29.95
CA GLY A 397 -10.85 21.76 -30.44
C GLY A 397 -9.44 22.35 -30.47
N CYS A 398 -8.49 21.81 -29.69
CA CYS A 398 -7.08 22.18 -29.78
C CYS A 398 -6.49 21.77 -31.13
N CYS A 399 -5.87 22.70 -31.85
CA CYS A 399 -5.30 22.48 -33.20
C CYS A 399 -3.96 21.73 -33.22
N CYS A 400 -3.58 21.00 -32.21
CA CYS A 400 -2.28 20.32 -32.08
C CYS A 400 -2.44 18.83 -31.82
N GLU A 401 -2.88 18.06 -32.84
CA GLU A 401 -2.62 16.62 -32.89
C GLU A 401 -1.65 16.32 -34.06
N GLU A 402 -0.48 15.82 -33.65
CA GLU A 402 0.52 15.09 -34.44
C GLU A 402 1.08 15.74 -35.68
N SER A 403 2.14 16.53 -35.55
CA SER A 403 3.18 16.61 -36.56
C SER A 403 4.57 16.46 -35.95
N THR A 404 5.25 15.40 -36.37
CA THR A 404 6.70 15.23 -36.17
C THR A 404 7.45 16.29 -37.01
N GLY A 405 7.90 17.38 -36.37
CA GLY A 405 8.73 18.39 -37.00
C GLY A 405 8.16 19.79 -36.77
N GLY A 406 8.70 20.46 -35.75
CA GLY A 406 8.22 21.75 -35.30
C GLY A 406 8.23 22.84 -36.35
N GLU A 407 7.09 23.50 -36.43
CA GLU A 407 6.94 24.92 -36.65
C GLU A 407 5.45 25.24 -36.49
N CYS A 408 5.12 26.10 -35.54
CA CYS A 408 3.77 26.57 -35.30
C CYS A 408 3.33 27.49 -36.45
N CYS A 409 2.20 27.20 -37.07
CA CYS A 409 1.66 27.97 -38.22
C CYS A 409 1.03 29.34 -37.84
N CYS A 410 1.50 30.00 -36.80
CA CYS A 410 0.97 31.29 -36.35
C CYS A 410 1.99 32.42 -36.52
N THR A 411 2.60 32.56 -37.72
CA THR A 411 3.32 33.76 -38.10
C THR A 411 2.63 34.42 -39.28
N GLU A 412 2.04 35.61 -39.03
CA GLU A 412 1.70 36.71 -39.96
C GLU A 412 0.88 36.36 -41.23
N ALA A 413 -0.44 36.44 -41.09
CA ALA A 413 -1.30 36.62 -42.26
C ALA A 413 -1.60 38.12 -42.45
N PRO A 414 -1.47 38.68 -43.71
CA PRO A 414 -1.93 40.02 -44.00
C PRO A 414 -3.45 40.09 -44.01
N GLU A 415 -3.96 41.24 -43.58
CA GLU A 415 -5.39 41.56 -43.56
C GLU A 415 -6.06 41.30 -44.92
N GLN A 416 -7.03 40.45 -44.95
CA GLN A 416 -8.24 40.30 -45.74
C GLN A 416 -8.45 38.87 -46.20
N GLU A 417 -9.27 38.15 -45.46
CA GLU A 417 -10.41 37.36 -45.94
C GLU A 417 -10.81 36.32 -44.87
N GLN A 418 -12.10 36.16 -44.73
CA GLN A 418 -12.78 35.38 -43.71
C GLN A 418 -12.40 33.90 -43.71
N GLY A 419 -12.09 33.37 -42.54
CA GLY A 419 -12.45 32.03 -42.05
C GLY A 419 -11.98 30.86 -42.91
N GLY A 420 -10.87 30.24 -42.54
CA GLY A 420 -10.50 28.91 -42.98
C GLY A 420 -9.19 28.50 -42.37
N CYS A 421 -9.21 27.63 -41.36
CA CYS A 421 -8.02 26.92 -40.94
C CYS A 421 -7.48 26.08 -42.08
N CYS A 422 -6.20 26.24 -42.40
CA CYS A 422 -5.50 25.48 -43.45
C CYS A 422 -5.22 24.00 -42.97
N CYS A 423 -6.26 23.28 -42.64
CA CYS A 423 -6.15 21.82 -42.40
C CYS A 423 -6.90 21.15 -43.56
N GLY A 424 -6.16 20.52 -44.45
CA GLY A 424 -6.72 19.77 -45.59
C GLY A 424 -7.72 18.71 -45.13
N GLU A 425 -8.67 18.40 -46.00
CA GLU A 425 -9.72 17.40 -45.82
C GLU A 425 -9.14 16.09 -45.30
N SER A 426 -9.24 15.85 -43.99
CA SER A 426 -9.09 14.53 -43.43
C SER A 426 -10.48 13.87 -43.36
N THR A 427 -10.57 12.69 -43.91
CA THR A 427 -11.71 11.78 -43.83
C THR A 427 -12.33 11.83 -42.45
N ALA A 428 -13.62 12.14 -42.41
CA ALA A 428 -14.39 12.17 -41.14
C ALA A 428 -14.26 10.86 -40.40
N GLN A 429 -13.29 10.79 -39.50
CA GLN A 429 -13.34 9.85 -38.39
C GLN A 429 -14.43 10.37 -37.44
N MET A 430 -15.48 9.59 -37.34
CA MET A 430 -16.53 9.79 -36.31
C MET A 430 -15.85 9.82 -34.95
N GLN A 431 -15.58 10.99 -34.39
CA GLN A 431 -15.23 11.13 -32.98
C GLN A 431 -16.45 10.64 -32.19
N LEU A 432 -16.29 9.49 -31.56
CA LEU A 432 -17.25 9.01 -30.61
C LEU A 432 -17.25 10.00 -29.43
N ASP A 433 -18.42 10.58 -29.15
CA ASP A 433 -18.61 11.35 -27.92
C ASP A 433 -18.47 10.41 -26.73
N THR A 434 -17.32 10.50 -26.02
CA THR A 434 -17.00 9.68 -24.86
C THR A 434 -17.33 10.40 -23.55
N SER A 435 -17.84 11.63 -23.58
CA SER A 435 -18.09 12.45 -22.39
C SER A 435 -18.95 11.74 -21.35
N SER A 436 -20.01 11.05 -21.76
CA SER A 436 -20.87 10.27 -20.89
C SER A 436 -20.17 9.01 -20.32
N LEU A 437 -19.22 8.41 -21.04
CA LEU A 437 -18.42 7.29 -20.58
C LEU A 437 -17.35 7.74 -19.58
N ASP A 438 -16.69 8.84 -19.85
CA ASP A 438 -15.66 9.41 -18.97
C ASP A 438 -16.29 9.88 -17.65
N GLU A 439 -17.46 10.51 -17.69
CA GLU A 439 -18.23 10.86 -16.50
C GLU A 439 -18.68 9.63 -15.72
N PHE A 440 -19.13 8.58 -16.40
CA PHE A 440 -19.49 7.32 -15.77
C PHE A 440 -18.28 6.65 -15.10
N LEU A 441 -17.12 6.61 -15.77
CA LEU A 441 -15.88 6.04 -15.22
C LEU A 441 -15.37 6.85 -14.03
N ALA A 442 -15.41 8.19 -14.10
CA ALA A 442 -15.04 9.06 -12.99
C ALA A 442 -15.98 8.86 -11.80
N ASN A 443 -17.29 8.76 -12.04
CA ASN A 443 -18.27 8.48 -11.00
C ASN A 443 -18.04 7.11 -10.35
N LEU A 444 -17.81 6.07 -11.16
CA LEU A 444 -17.46 4.74 -10.66
C LEU A 444 -16.19 4.78 -9.80
N HIS A 445 -15.14 5.45 -10.30
CA HIS A 445 -13.89 5.62 -9.56
C HIS A 445 -14.12 6.34 -8.22
N ASN A 446 -14.82 7.46 -8.21
CA ASN A 446 -15.05 8.27 -7.00
C ASN A 446 -15.91 7.57 -5.95
N ASN A 447 -16.76 6.63 -6.34
CA ASN A 447 -17.61 5.86 -5.44
C ASN A 447 -17.06 4.47 -5.09
N THR A 448 -15.88 4.08 -5.60
CA THR A 448 -15.22 2.82 -5.22
C THR A 448 -14.47 2.99 -3.91
N PHE A 449 -14.61 2.03 -3.00
CA PHE A 449 -13.97 1.99 -1.69
C PHE A 449 -13.30 0.64 -1.45
N ALA A 450 -12.04 0.64 -1.05
CA ALA A 450 -11.27 -0.58 -0.81
C ALA A 450 -11.12 -0.85 0.69
N VAL A 451 -11.43 -2.07 1.12
CA VAL A 451 -11.10 -2.57 2.46
C VAL A 451 -10.11 -3.71 2.29
N SER A 452 -8.93 -3.53 2.83
CA SER A 452 -7.87 -4.53 2.74
C SER A 452 -7.11 -4.65 4.06
N GLY A 453 -6.31 -5.68 4.18
CA GLY A 453 -5.43 -5.81 5.32
C GLY A 453 -4.26 -6.73 5.04
N MET A 454 -3.20 -6.54 5.80
CA MET A 454 -1.99 -7.34 5.73
C MET A 454 -1.53 -7.75 7.12
N LEU A 455 -1.41 -9.06 7.31
CA LEU A 455 -0.91 -9.67 8.53
C LEU A 455 0.53 -10.09 8.28
N PHE A 456 1.47 -9.28 8.74
CA PHE A 456 2.89 -9.57 8.65
C PHE A 456 3.28 -10.71 9.58
N GLN A 457 4.33 -11.42 9.21
CA GLN A 457 4.88 -12.53 9.98
C GLN A 457 6.09 -12.06 10.77
N ASP A 458 6.07 -12.23 12.06
CA ASP A 458 7.20 -12.00 12.96
C ASP A 458 7.81 -13.31 13.49
N ALA A 459 8.80 -13.24 14.36
CA ALA A 459 9.53 -14.41 14.84
C ALA A 459 8.65 -15.48 15.50
N TRP A 460 7.46 -15.13 16.03
CA TRP A 460 6.55 -16.10 16.67
C TRP A 460 5.73 -16.91 15.67
N ASN A 461 5.30 -16.29 14.56
CA ASN A 461 4.40 -16.91 13.58
C ASN A 461 5.01 -17.10 12.18
N LEU A 462 6.31 -16.88 12.02
CA LEU A 462 7.00 -17.01 10.73
C LEU A 462 6.83 -18.42 10.16
N ASP A 463 6.36 -18.46 8.92
CA ASP A 463 6.29 -19.65 8.06
C ASP A 463 7.17 -19.37 6.84
N LEU A 464 8.27 -20.11 6.70
CA LEU A 464 9.26 -19.86 5.65
C LEU A 464 8.72 -20.17 4.25
N ASP A 465 7.73 -21.05 4.09
CA ASP A 465 7.10 -21.29 2.80
C ASP A 465 6.22 -20.11 2.37
N ARG A 466 5.59 -19.44 3.34
CA ARG A 466 4.91 -18.15 3.08
C ARG A 466 5.92 -17.05 2.77
N LEU A 467 7.05 -17.01 3.50
CA LEU A 467 8.09 -15.99 3.30
C LEU A 467 8.69 -16.04 1.90
N LYS A 468 8.95 -17.22 1.35
CA LYS A 468 9.43 -17.42 -0.04
C LYS A 468 8.47 -16.83 -1.08
N ARG A 469 7.22 -16.63 -0.73
CA ARG A 469 6.15 -16.06 -1.57
C ARG A 469 5.75 -14.66 -1.16
N CYS A 470 6.59 -13.98 -0.39
CA CYS A 470 6.34 -12.60 0.02
C CYS A 470 6.32 -11.69 -1.22
N TYR A 471 5.35 -10.80 -1.23
CA TYR A 471 5.06 -9.92 -2.35
C TYR A 471 5.45 -8.47 -2.07
N ILE A 472 5.62 -8.14 -0.79
CA ILE A 472 6.07 -6.85 -0.31
C ILE A 472 7.55 -6.95 0.01
N LEU A 473 8.32 -6.12 -0.65
CA LEU A 473 9.78 -6.13 -0.54
C LEU A 473 10.25 -4.79 0.04
N GLU A 474 11.40 -4.83 0.64
CA GLU A 474 12.13 -3.66 1.12
C GLU A 474 13.47 -3.60 0.43
N THR A 475 13.90 -2.41 0.01
CA THR A 475 15.18 -2.28 -0.66
C THR A 475 16.27 -1.90 0.32
N ASP A 476 17.43 -2.53 0.17
CA ASP A 476 18.65 -2.21 0.92
C ASP A 476 19.85 -2.27 -0.02
N SER A 477 20.75 -1.30 0.04
CA SER A 477 21.94 -1.23 -0.83
C SER A 477 22.90 -2.41 -0.64
N ARG A 478 22.89 -3.04 0.54
CA ARG A 478 23.79 -4.18 0.87
C ARG A 478 23.19 -5.52 0.45
N TYR A 479 21.86 -5.65 0.54
CA TYR A 479 21.17 -6.93 0.40
C TYR A 479 20.29 -7.01 -0.85
N GLY A 480 19.96 -5.89 -1.48
CA GLY A 480 19.00 -5.81 -2.59
C GLY A 480 17.56 -5.82 -2.09
N MET A 481 16.66 -6.52 -2.79
CA MET A 481 15.24 -6.59 -2.43
C MET A 481 14.99 -7.73 -1.44
N VAL A 482 14.66 -7.41 -0.20
CA VAL A 482 14.43 -8.35 0.90
C VAL A 482 12.94 -8.41 1.21
N PRO A 483 12.33 -9.59 1.40
CA PRO A 483 10.95 -9.69 1.88
C PRO A 483 10.75 -8.90 3.17
N PHE A 484 9.68 -8.07 3.24
CA PHE A 484 9.41 -7.17 4.37
C PHE A 484 9.47 -7.88 5.72
N CYS A 485 8.84 -9.07 5.82
CA CYS A 485 8.86 -9.84 7.07
C CYS A 485 10.25 -10.37 7.46
N ALA A 486 11.14 -10.59 6.50
CA ALA A 486 12.52 -10.99 6.79
C ALA A 486 13.39 -9.78 7.16
N TYR A 487 13.20 -8.66 6.46
CA TYR A 487 13.94 -7.43 6.73
C TYR A 487 13.71 -6.90 8.15
N ASN A 488 12.47 -6.94 8.59
CA ASN A 488 12.05 -6.46 9.90
C ASN A 488 12.06 -7.55 10.99
N LEU A 489 12.52 -8.77 10.66
CA LEU A 489 12.52 -9.88 11.61
C LEU A 489 13.40 -9.59 12.82
N THR A 490 12.77 -9.50 13.97
CA THR A 490 13.40 -9.13 15.24
C THR A 490 13.19 -10.25 16.26
N GLY A 491 14.26 -10.67 16.91
CA GLY A 491 14.22 -11.58 18.04
C GLY A 491 13.75 -10.88 19.31
N LYS A 492 13.38 -11.65 20.33
CA LYS A 492 12.94 -11.11 21.61
C LYS A 492 13.99 -10.25 22.31
N ASP A 493 15.26 -10.49 22.04
CA ASP A 493 16.40 -9.70 22.55
C ASP A 493 16.68 -8.41 21.72
N GLY A 494 15.84 -8.11 20.73
CA GLY A 494 15.99 -6.95 19.86
C GLY A 494 16.97 -7.13 18.71
N ARG A 495 17.63 -8.29 18.56
CA ARG A 495 18.49 -8.56 17.41
C ARG A 495 17.66 -8.74 16.14
N SER A 496 18.15 -8.19 15.04
CA SER A 496 17.59 -8.41 13.70
C SER A 496 18.63 -9.03 12.77
N ILE A 497 18.16 -9.55 11.62
CA ILE A 497 19.06 -10.14 10.61
C ILE A 497 19.56 -9.08 9.64
N TYR A 498 18.71 -8.11 9.28
CA TYR A 498 18.97 -7.15 8.21
C TYR A 498 19.03 -5.69 8.67
N ARG A 499 18.30 -5.32 9.71
CA ARG A 499 18.33 -3.96 10.30
C ARG A 499 19.54 -3.69 11.16
#